data_57dc9dab463cde3fd7c2b84e8176393f
#
_entry.id   57dc9dab463cde3fd7c2b84e8176393f
#
_cell.length_a   1.000
_cell.length_b   1.000
_cell.length_c   1.000
_cell.angle_alpha   90.00
_cell.angle_beta   90.00
_cell.angle_gamma   90.00
#
_symmetry.space_group_name_H-M   'P 1'
#
loop_
_entity.id
_entity.type
_entity.pdbx_description
1 polymer ?
#
loop_
_entity_poly.entity_id
_entity_poly.type
_entity_poly.pdbx_seq_one_letter_code
_entity_poly.pdbx_strand_id
1 'polypeptide(L)'
;MESKKEFFLECYKLGIIKFGRFTLKSGIESPFYVDLRPLASEPKILKHLANYLLEMLPLDNFDVICGVPYAALPMATAMSLESYIPLIIKRKEAKEYGTKKLIEGIYKSGQNCLLVEDVITSGKSLIETIAEVENEGLKVSDIVVVLDRQQGGKELLQEKGYKVHTLFNISEVVEILQEVDHLTEEEVERINDFINGNKIQFKEERRLSYEQKLLNAEHTFAKKLLEITINKNSNLIASADVTSTKELLDFAEKVGPYIVALKTHIDIIADFDADKTILPLKDLATKHNFLLMEDRKFGDIGNTQELQYRGGTYKISHWADLVTSHVIAGSQSLDCFMNSGVIAILSMSSKGALTDNNYRTEALKIIETHPNIVGCVAQNRVPANVLLFTPGVNLAEKGDDKGQQYNTPEHVFKNLHTDFVIVGRGIYKAENVENTAKRYQLESWNAYLKSL
;
A
#
# COMPACT_ATOMS: atom_id res chain seq x y z
N MET A 1 -6.32 44.30 3.10
CA MET A 1 -6.53 43.01 3.78
C MET A 1 -5.88 43.08 5.16
N GLU A 2 -6.51 42.53 6.15
CA GLU A 2 -5.94 42.24 7.48
C GLU A 2 -4.62 41.44 7.32
N SER A 3 -3.66 41.68 8.23
CA SER A 3 -2.41 40.92 8.15
C SER A 3 -2.66 39.43 8.43
N LYS A 4 -1.88 38.53 7.86
CA LYS A 4 -1.93 37.06 8.13
C LYS A 4 -1.88 36.78 9.64
N LYS A 5 -1.12 37.56 10.39
CA LYS A 5 -1.02 37.46 11.86
C LYS A 5 -2.35 37.84 12.55
N GLU A 6 -2.97 38.94 12.17
CA GLU A 6 -4.27 39.38 12.72
C GLU A 6 -5.34 38.35 12.44
N PHE A 7 -5.42 37.84 11.18
CA PHE A 7 -6.32 36.77 10.82
C PHE A 7 -6.10 35.51 11.65
N PHE A 8 -4.84 35.08 11.86
CA PHE A 8 -4.57 33.94 12.73
C PHE A 8 -5.09 34.16 14.14
N LEU A 9 -4.87 35.37 14.73
CA LEU A 9 -5.34 35.68 16.08
C LEU A 9 -6.88 35.71 16.19
N GLU A 10 -7.61 36.07 15.12
CA GLU A 10 -9.06 35.90 15.08
C GLU A 10 -9.45 34.43 15.12
N CYS A 11 -8.81 33.59 14.29
CA CYS A 11 -9.03 32.14 14.30
C CYS A 11 -8.69 31.50 15.66
N TYR A 12 -7.61 31.96 16.30
CA TYR A 12 -7.17 31.45 17.61
C TYR A 12 -8.22 31.67 18.69
N LYS A 13 -8.93 32.81 18.68
CA LYS A 13 -10.03 33.11 19.64
C LYS A 13 -11.17 32.08 19.57
N LEU A 14 -11.32 31.37 18.48
CA LEU A 14 -12.29 30.29 18.33
C LEU A 14 -11.82 28.96 18.94
N GLY A 15 -10.63 28.93 19.55
CA GLY A 15 -10.08 27.73 20.17
C GLY A 15 -9.64 26.63 19.19
N ILE A 16 -9.23 27.02 17.98
CA ILE A 16 -8.74 26.09 16.95
C ILE A 16 -7.43 25.41 17.34
N ILE A 17 -6.66 26.01 18.24
CA ILE A 17 -5.45 25.42 18.83
C ILE A 17 -5.54 25.59 20.34
N LYS A 18 -5.20 24.51 21.06
CA LYS A 18 -5.14 24.45 22.50
C LYS A 18 -3.79 23.94 22.95
N PHE A 19 -3.20 24.57 23.97
CA PHE A 19 -1.93 24.13 24.55
C PHE A 19 -2.18 23.42 25.89
N GLY A 20 -1.35 22.40 26.20
CA GLY A 20 -1.51 21.57 27.38
C GLY A 20 -1.04 20.14 27.11
N ARG A 21 -1.56 19.15 27.83
CA ARG A 21 -1.27 17.74 27.61
C ARG A 21 -2.45 17.06 26.93
N PHE A 22 -2.25 16.53 25.74
CA PHE A 22 -3.29 15.87 24.94
C PHE A 22 -2.80 14.52 24.47
N THR A 23 -3.54 13.45 24.72
CA THR A 23 -3.25 12.13 24.15
C THR A 23 -3.84 12.06 22.75
N LEU A 24 -2.98 11.88 21.74
CA LEU A 24 -3.40 11.72 20.34
C LEU A 24 -3.96 10.31 20.11
N LYS A 25 -4.64 10.10 18.96
CA LYS A 25 -5.15 8.78 18.55
C LYS A 25 -4.05 7.71 18.45
N SER A 26 -2.80 8.11 18.24
CA SER A 26 -1.62 7.24 18.22
C SER A 26 -1.14 6.83 19.62
N GLY A 27 -1.73 7.34 20.69
CA GLY A 27 -1.28 7.15 22.06
C GLY A 27 -0.14 8.10 22.50
N ILE A 28 0.37 8.95 21.60
CA ILE A 28 1.45 9.91 21.89
C ILE A 28 0.88 11.10 22.64
N GLU A 29 1.56 11.56 23.70
CA GLU A 29 1.25 12.81 24.37
C GLU A 29 1.76 14.00 23.55
N SER A 30 0.86 14.94 23.23
CA SER A 30 1.15 16.17 22.48
C SER A 30 1.00 17.39 23.38
N PRO A 31 1.90 18.38 23.32
CA PRO A 31 1.77 19.63 24.06
C PRO A 31 0.73 20.58 23.45
N PHE A 32 0.14 20.26 22.33
CA PHE A 32 -0.91 21.03 21.68
C PHE A 32 -1.90 20.15 20.95
N TYR A 33 -3.13 20.65 20.79
CA TYR A 33 -4.20 20.01 20.03
C TYR A 33 -4.77 21.00 19.01
N VAL A 34 -4.96 20.55 17.76
CA VAL A 34 -5.50 21.37 16.67
C VAL A 34 -6.85 20.82 16.24
N ASP A 35 -7.83 21.70 16.14
CA ASP A 35 -9.16 21.42 15.62
C ASP A 35 -9.68 22.63 14.84
N LEU A 36 -9.69 22.55 13.53
CA LEU A 36 -10.12 23.65 12.65
C LEU A 36 -11.63 23.63 12.34
N ARG A 37 -12.38 22.64 12.83
CA ARG A 37 -13.83 22.53 12.61
C ARG A 37 -14.65 23.73 13.11
N PRO A 38 -14.28 24.41 14.23
CA PRO A 38 -14.98 25.61 14.67
C PRO A 38 -15.03 26.73 13.63
N LEU A 39 -14.06 26.80 12.69
CA LEU A 39 -14.04 27.81 11.62
C LEU A 39 -15.29 27.73 10.72
N ALA A 40 -15.87 26.55 10.56
CA ALA A 40 -17.09 26.36 9.77
C ALA A 40 -18.32 27.06 10.36
N SER A 41 -18.29 27.40 11.66
CA SER A 41 -19.38 28.08 12.36
C SER A 41 -19.29 29.61 12.26
N GLU A 42 -18.18 30.14 11.72
CA GLU A 42 -17.94 31.58 11.57
C GLU A 42 -17.81 31.98 10.08
N PRO A 43 -18.92 32.30 9.40
CA PRO A 43 -18.94 32.49 7.96
C PRO A 43 -17.99 33.57 7.44
N LYS A 44 -17.74 34.65 8.22
CA LYS A 44 -16.80 35.69 7.83
C LYS A 44 -15.36 35.21 7.83
N ILE A 45 -14.98 34.49 8.89
CA ILE A 45 -13.63 33.91 9.03
C ILE A 45 -13.42 32.83 7.96
N LEU A 46 -14.44 31.98 7.73
CA LEU A 46 -14.38 30.93 6.70
C LEU A 46 -14.20 31.55 5.29
N LYS A 47 -14.87 32.66 4.99
CA LYS A 47 -14.68 33.40 3.74
C LYS A 47 -13.28 33.98 3.61
N HIS A 48 -12.76 34.64 4.67
CA HIS A 48 -11.40 35.17 4.66
C HIS A 48 -10.36 34.04 4.49
N LEU A 49 -10.54 32.90 5.18
CA LEU A 49 -9.71 31.72 5.01
C LEU A 49 -9.68 31.25 3.55
N ALA A 50 -10.85 31.14 2.94
CA ALA A 50 -10.92 30.73 1.52
C ALA A 50 -10.14 31.68 0.60
N ASN A 51 -10.23 32.99 0.83
CA ASN A 51 -9.48 33.97 0.04
C ASN A 51 -7.97 33.83 0.23
N TYR A 52 -7.49 33.69 1.50
CA TYR A 52 -6.07 33.46 1.76
C TYR A 52 -5.54 32.17 1.08
N LEU A 53 -6.32 31.10 1.10
CA LEU A 53 -5.94 29.84 0.44
C LEU A 53 -5.91 29.99 -1.07
N LEU A 54 -6.86 30.71 -1.67
CA LEU A 54 -6.93 30.96 -3.10
C LEU A 54 -5.78 31.85 -3.61
N GLU A 55 -5.40 32.88 -2.84
CA GLU A 55 -4.28 33.78 -3.18
C GLU A 55 -2.92 33.06 -3.27
N MET A 56 -2.79 31.89 -2.63
CA MET A 56 -1.55 31.09 -2.67
C MET A 56 -1.43 30.23 -3.92
N LEU A 57 -2.45 30.15 -4.78
CA LEU A 57 -2.60 29.13 -5.79
C LEU A 57 -2.65 29.69 -7.21
N PRO A 58 -2.07 28.96 -8.19
CA PRO A 58 -2.25 29.26 -9.62
C PRO A 58 -3.62 28.74 -10.10
N LEU A 59 -4.69 29.49 -9.86
CA LEU A 59 -6.08 29.05 -10.03
C LEU A 59 -6.42 28.53 -11.42
N ASP A 60 -5.80 29.06 -12.47
CA ASP A 60 -6.01 28.65 -13.87
C ASP A 60 -5.61 27.19 -14.14
N ASN A 61 -4.90 26.56 -13.22
CA ASN A 61 -4.43 25.19 -13.38
C ASN A 61 -5.44 24.14 -12.89
N PHE A 62 -6.56 24.55 -12.26
CA PHE A 62 -7.47 23.61 -11.61
C PHE A 62 -8.86 23.63 -12.27
N ASP A 63 -9.35 22.43 -12.57
CA ASP A 63 -10.69 22.22 -13.12
C ASP A 63 -11.73 21.95 -12.04
N VAL A 64 -11.30 21.34 -10.91
CA VAL A 64 -12.16 20.96 -9.78
C VAL A 64 -11.43 21.10 -8.45
N ILE A 65 -12.18 21.35 -7.38
CA ILE A 65 -11.69 21.35 -5.99
C ILE A 65 -12.27 20.14 -5.26
N CYS A 66 -11.47 19.47 -4.41
CA CYS A 66 -11.89 18.39 -3.53
C CYS A 66 -11.40 18.60 -2.10
N GLY A 67 -12.32 18.69 -1.14
CA GLY A 67 -11.97 18.75 0.27
C GLY A 67 -11.83 17.34 0.89
N VAL A 68 -10.79 17.15 1.70
CA VAL A 68 -10.61 15.90 2.45
C VAL A 68 -11.65 15.84 3.59
N PRO A 69 -12.44 14.76 3.71
CA PRO A 69 -13.48 14.66 4.74
C PRO A 69 -12.90 14.58 6.17
N TYR A 70 -13.46 15.29 7.18
CA TYR A 70 -14.66 16.13 7.01
C TYR A 70 -14.35 17.62 7.19
N ALA A 71 -13.27 17.97 7.93
CA ALA A 71 -13.01 19.35 8.36
C ALA A 71 -12.69 20.29 7.19
N ALA A 72 -12.07 19.79 6.11
CA ALA A 72 -11.76 20.59 4.94
C ALA A 72 -12.96 20.82 4.00
N LEU A 73 -14.08 20.10 4.13
CA LEU A 73 -15.23 20.27 3.23
C LEU A 73 -15.84 21.68 3.27
N PRO A 74 -16.11 22.30 4.43
CA PRO A 74 -16.58 23.69 4.48
C PRO A 74 -15.60 24.68 3.83
N MET A 75 -14.30 24.48 4.02
CA MET A 75 -13.24 25.32 3.47
C MET A 75 -13.21 25.20 1.93
N ALA A 76 -13.21 23.97 1.41
CA ALA A 76 -13.26 23.69 -0.02
C ALA A 76 -14.55 24.25 -0.67
N THR A 77 -15.68 24.17 0.04
CA THR A 77 -16.94 24.79 -0.40
C THR A 77 -16.83 26.31 -0.50
N ALA A 78 -16.26 26.96 0.52
CA ALA A 78 -16.04 28.40 0.49
C ALA A 78 -15.09 28.81 -0.65
N MET A 79 -13.99 28.06 -0.85
CA MET A 79 -13.06 28.27 -1.97
C MET A 79 -13.76 28.13 -3.34
N SER A 80 -14.60 27.13 -3.51
CA SER A 80 -15.37 26.92 -4.74
C SER A 80 -16.34 28.09 -5.02
N LEU A 81 -17.01 28.61 -4.01
CA LEU A 81 -17.91 29.75 -4.12
C LEU A 81 -17.19 31.04 -4.52
N GLU A 82 -16.00 31.29 -3.95
CA GLU A 82 -15.21 32.49 -4.23
C GLU A 82 -14.47 32.43 -5.58
N SER A 83 -14.00 31.22 -5.99
CA SER A 83 -13.24 31.03 -7.23
C SER A 83 -14.07 30.63 -8.45
N TYR A 84 -15.31 30.19 -8.23
CA TYR A 84 -16.17 29.58 -9.26
C TYR A 84 -15.60 28.27 -9.85
N ILE A 85 -14.57 27.67 -9.22
CA ILE A 85 -14.07 26.33 -9.59
C ILE A 85 -15.03 25.28 -9.01
N PRO A 86 -15.53 24.32 -9.82
CA PRO A 86 -16.48 23.30 -9.36
C PRO A 86 -15.95 22.47 -8.20
N LEU A 87 -16.82 22.19 -7.21
CA LEU A 87 -16.53 21.31 -6.08
C LEU A 87 -16.95 19.88 -6.39
N ILE A 88 -16.07 18.93 -6.11
CA ILE A 88 -16.39 17.51 -6.01
C ILE A 88 -16.23 17.04 -4.56
N ILE A 89 -16.99 16.05 -4.15
CA ILE A 89 -17.05 15.60 -2.76
C ILE A 89 -16.50 14.19 -2.67
N LYS A 90 -15.43 14.03 -1.89
CA LYS A 90 -14.97 12.72 -1.45
C LYS A 90 -15.81 12.24 -0.27
N ARG A 91 -16.26 10.99 -0.33
CA ARG A 91 -16.90 10.30 0.79
C ARG A 91 -15.84 9.59 1.62
N LYS A 92 -16.11 9.45 2.91
CA LYS A 92 -15.24 8.65 3.78
C LYS A 92 -15.36 7.15 3.51
N GLU A 93 -16.56 6.72 3.12
CA GLU A 93 -16.88 5.32 2.84
C GLU A 93 -17.69 5.22 1.54
N ALA A 94 -17.47 4.14 0.79
CA ALA A 94 -18.27 3.84 -0.40
C ALA A 94 -19.71 3.47 0.02
N LYS A 95 -20.70 3.84 -0.80
CA LYS A 95 -22.09 3.37 -0.59
C LYS A 95 -22.17 1.86 -0.75
N GLU A 96 -22.90 1.20 0.15
CA GLU A 96 -23.26 -0.22 -0.02
C GLU A 96 -24.23 -0.42 -1.20
N TYR A 97 -25.01 0.63 -1.57
CA TYR A 97 -26.01 0.62 -2.63
C TYR A 97 -25.76 1.74 -3.65
N GLY A 98 -26.09 1.49 -4.91
CA GLY A 98 -25.97 2.48 -6.00
C GLY A 98 -24.64 2.42 -6.74
N THR A 99 -24.11 3.58 -7.14
CA THR A 99 -22.92 3.67 -8.00
C THR A 99 -21.58 3.28 -7.35
N LYS A 100 -21.55 2.98 -6.06
CA LYS A 100 -20.35 2.63 -5.27
C LYS A 100 -19.16 3.59 -5.43
N LYS A 101 -19.39 4.80 -5.95
CA LYS A 101 -18.35 5.82 -6.17
C LYS A 101 -17.94 6.47 -4.84
N LEU A 102 -16.63 6.64 -4.66
CA LEU A 102 -16.06 7.41 -3.54
C LEU A 102 -16.07 8.91 -3.80
N ILE A 103 -16.01 9.32 -5.07
CA ILE A 103 -16.03 10.72 -5.50
C ILE A 103 -17.39 11.02 -6.13
N GLU A 104 -18.08 12.04 -5.62
CA GLU A 104 -19.37 12.52 -6.11
C GLU A 104 -19.22 13.94 -6.67
N GLY A 105 -19.99 14.26 -7.72
CA GLY A 105 -19.98 15.53 -8.44
C GLY A 105 -19.88 15.36 -9.93
N ILE A 106 -19.70 16.47 -10.63
CA ILE A 106 -19.55 16.51 -12.08
C ILE A 106 -18.08 16.75 -12.39
N TYR A 107 -17.42 15.77 -12.96
CA TYR A 107 -16.02 15.83 -13.39
C TYR A 107 -15.78 14.92 -14.60
N LYS A 108 -14.64 15.13 -15.27
CA LYS A 108 -14.21 14.33 -16.43
C LYS A 108 -12.81 13.77 -16.16
N SER A 109 -12.54 12.58 -16.68
CA SER A 109 -11.19 11.99 -16.63
C SER A 109 -10.18 12.94 -17.31
N GLY A 110 -9.01 13.08 -16.69
CA GLY A 110 -7.92 13.96 -17.13
C GLY A 110 -7.95 15.36 -16.53
N GLN A 111 -9.03 15.78 -15.87
CA GLN A 111 -9.12 17.07 -15.20
C GLN A 111 -8.18 17.17 -14.00
N ASN A 112 -7.67 18.38 -13.74
CA ASN A 112 -6.80 18.68 -12.61
C ASN A 112 -7.63 19.01 -11.36
N CYS A 113 -7.39 18.26 -10.29
CA CYS A 113 -8.06 18.42 -9.01
C CYS A 113 -7.12 19.07 -7.99
N LEU A 114 -7.54 20.21 -7.41
CA LEU A 114 -6.92 20.78 -6.22
C LEU A 114 -7.46 20.06 -4.97
N LEU A 115 -6.57 19.50 -4.16
CA LEU A 115 -6.97 18.96 -2.86
C LEU A 115 -6.85 20.01 -1.75
N VAL A 116 -7.86 20.05 -0.88
CA VAL A 116 -7.91 20.94 0.28
C VAL A 116 -7.92 20.09 1.55
N GLU A 117 -6.99 20.38 2.47
CA GLU A 117 -6.88 19.70 3.77
C GLU A 117 -6.85 20.73 4.90
N ASP A 118 -7.38 20.40 6.06
CA ASP A 118 -7.34 21.26 7.23
C ASP A 118 -5.95 21.22 7.90
N VAL A 119 -5.46 20.03 8.26
CA VAL A 119 -4.21 19.85 9.00
C VAL A 119 -3.39 18.70 8.41
N ILE A 120 -2.15 18.99 8.06
CA ILE A 120 -1.19 17.94 7.69
C ILE A 120 -0.31 17.54 8.87
N THR A 121 -0.22 16.22 9.10
CA THR A 121 0.65 15.60 10.12
C THR A 121 1.66 14.69 9.42
N SER A 122 1.29 13.43 9.18
CA SER A 122 2.10 12.45 8.47
C SER A 122 1.83 12.42 6.94
N GLY A 123 0.81 13.11 6.47
CA GLY A 123 0.37 13.07 5.06
C GLY A 123 -0.31 11.77 4.61
N LYS A 124 -0.49 10.78 5.50
CA LYS A 124 -1.06 9.47 5.14
C LYS A 124 -2.47 9.59 4.57
N SER A 125 -3.36 10.35 5.21
CA SER A 125 -4.73 10.58 4.73
C SER A 125 -4.78 11.25 3.36
N LEU A 126 -3.85 12.18 3.10
CA LEU A 126 -3.71 12.83 1.81
C LEU A 126 -3.25 11.85 0.73
N ILE A 127 -2.26 11.01 0.99
CA ILE A 127 -1.81 9.98 0.05
C ILE A 127 -2.94 9.02 -0.32
N GLU A 128 -3.73 8.58 0.67
CA GLU A 128 -4.91 7.73 0.44
C GLU A 128 -5.95 8.47 -0.43
N THR A 129 -6.21 9.74 -0.12
CA THR A 129 -7.16 10.57 -0.89
C THR A 129 -6.68 10.81 -2.32
N ILE A 130 -5.39 11.08 -2.51
CA ILE A 130 -4.80 11.25 -3.85
C ILE A 130 -5.02 9.99 -4.69
N ALA A 131 -4.68 8.82 -4.13
CA ALA A 131 -4.84 7.55 -4.83
C ALA A 131 -6.30 7.29 -5.23
N GLU A 132 -7.27 7.63 -4.37
CA GLU A 132 -8.69 7.48 -4.66
C GLU A 132 -9.18 8.46 -5.74
N VAL A 133 -8.72 9.71 -5.72
CA VAL A 133 -9.04 10.74 -6.73
C VAL A 133 -8.44 10.37 -8.09
N GLU A 134 -7.19 9.89 -8.09
CA GLU A 134 -6.51 9.45 -9.32
C GLU A 134 -7.11 8.17 -9.91
N ASN A 135 -7.62 7.27 -9.08
CA ASN A 135 -8.34 6.06 -9.52
C ASN A 135 -9.65 6.39 -10.26
N GLU A 136 -10.27 7.55 -10.00
CA GLU A 136 -11.42 8.05 -10.75
C GLU A 136 -11.00 8.79 -12.05
N GLY A 137 -9.72 8.78 -12.39
CA GLY A 137 -9.15 9.35 -13.61
C GLY A 137 -8.82 10.85 -13.53
N LEU A 138 -8.92 11.45 -12.37
CA LEU A 138 -8.49 12.84 -12.14
C LEU A 138 -6.97 12.90 -11.96
N LYS A 139 -6.39 14.10 -12.06
CA LYS A 139 -4.97 14.35 -11.78
C LYS A 139 -4.86 15.23 -10.54
N VAL A 140 -3.93 14.94 -9.65
CA VAL A 140 -3.60 15.78 -8.51
C VAL A 140 -2.18 16.31 -8.69
N SER A 141 -2.00 17.62 -8.72
CA SER A 141 -0.69 18.28 -8.79
C SER A 141 -0.40 19.12 -7.55
N ASP A 142 -1.44 19.73 -7.01
CA ASP A 142 -1.34 20.71 -5.93
C ASP A 142 -2.29 20.38 -4.79
N ILE A 143 -1.81 20.61 -3.57
CA ILE A 143 -2.54 20.41 -2.33
C ILE A 143 -2.41 21.69 -1.52
N VAL A 144 -3.53 22.21 -1.02
CA VAL A 144 -3.52 23.35 -0.12
C VAL A 144 -3.97 22.94 1.28
N VAL A 145 -3.21 23.37 2.28
CA VAL A 145 -3.37 22.98 3.69
C VAL A 145 -3.45 24.24 4.55
N VAL A 146 -4.38 24.26 5.51
CA VAL A 146 -4.47 25.41 6.42
C VAL A 146 -3.33 25.38 7.43
N LEU A 147 -3.04 24.24 8.06
CA LEU A 147 -1.97 24.14 9.06
C LEU A 147 -1.08 22.92 8.83
N ASP A 148 0.22 23.17 8.72
CA ASP A 148 1.25 22.16 8.77
C ASP A 148 1.79 21.99 10.20
N ARG A 149 1.66 20.80 10.77
CA ARG A 149 2.21 20.47 12.09
C ARG A 149 3.71 20.18 12.08
N GLN A 150 4.35 20.28 10.90
CA GLN A 150 5.79 20.04 10.69
C GLN A 150 6.29 18.66 11.19
N GLN A 151 5.45 17.65 11.02
CA GLN A 151 5.75 16.27 11.40
C GLN A 151 6.13 15.39 10.19
N GLY A 152 6.56 15.97 9.07
CA GLY A 152 7.11 15.28 7.90
C GLY A 152 6.11 15.04 6.76
N GLY A 153 4.82 15.28 6.93
CA GLY A 153 3.81 14.99 5.91
C GLY A 153 3.93 15.86 4.66
N LYS A 154 4.31 17.13 4.82
CA LYS A 154 4.56 18.04 3.69
C LYS A 154 5.75 17.58 2.85
N GLU A 155 6.83 17.28 3.50
CA GLU A 155 8.07 16.79 2.86
C GLU A 155 7.80 15.50 2.10
N LEU A 156 7.08 14.54 2.69
CA LEU A 156 6.70 13.29 2.02
C LEU A 156 5.92 13.52 0.73
N LEU A 157 4.94 14.44 0.74
CA LEU A 157 4.14 14.74 -0.45
C LEU A 157 4.97 15.44 -1.52
N GLN A 158 5.88 16.34 -1.12
CA GLN A 158 6.81 17.02 -2.04
C GLN A 158 7.79 16.05 -2.69
N GLU A 159 8.33 15.08 -1.94
CA GLU A 159 9.17 14.00 -2.48
C GLU A 159 8.42 13.14 -3.50
N LYS A 160 7.10 12.96 -3.31
CA LYS A 160 6.25 12.27 -4.27
C LYS A 160 5.87 13.12 -5.50
N GLY A 161 6.34 14.37 -5.58
CA GLY A 161 6.13 15.26 -6.72
C GLY A 161 4.89 16.16 -6.62
N TYR A 162 4.19 16.17 -5.48
CA TYR A 162 3.04 17.07 -5.27
C TYR A 162 3.52 18.43 -4.74
N LYS A 163 2.89 19.51 -5.20
CA LYS A 163 3.11 20.85 -4.63
C LYS A 163 2.21 21.04 -3.43
N VAL A 164 2.80 21.29 -2.26
CA VAL A 164 2.06 21.48 -1.01
C VAL A 164 2.18 22.94 -0.57
N HIS A 165 1.05 23.63 -0.62
CA HIS A 165 0.88 25.02 -0.20
C HIS A 165 0.30 25.02 1.23
N THR A 166 0.97 25.68 2.18
CA THR A 166 0.52 25.74 3.58
C THR A 166 0.29 27.16 4.00
N LEU A 167 -0.90 27.47 4.55
CA LEU A 167 -1.19 28.83 5.00
C LEU A 167 -0.41 29.13 6.28
N PHE A 168 -0.44 28.22 7.26
CA PHE A 168 0.34 28.33 8.51
C PHE A 168 1.17 27.07 8.73
N ASN A 169 2.30 27.21 9.40
CA ASN A 169 2.99 26.10 10.03
C ASN A 169 3.03 26.31 11.56
N ILE A 170 3.21 25.23 12.30
CA ILE A 170 3.09 25.27 13.76
C ILE A 170 4.18 26.16 14.40
N SER A 171 5.39 26.24 13.84
CA SER A 171 6.45 27.11 14.36
C SER A 171 6.07 28.58 14.22
N GLU A 172 5.54 28.99 13.05
CA GLU A 172 5.02 30.35 12.82
C GLU A 172 3.88 30.70 13.78
N VAL A 173 2.99 29.74 14.04
CA VAL A 173 1.90 29.90 15.00
C VAL A 173 2.42 30.12 16.44
N VAL A 174 3.42 29.36 16.83
CA VAL A 174 4.07 29.50 18.16
C VAL A 174 4.74 30.85 18.28
N GLU A 175 5.46 31.32 17.26
CA GLU A 175 6.08 32.65 17.22
C GLU A 175 5.02 33.76 17.38
N ILE A 176 3.92 33.70 16.61
CA ILE A 176 2.83 34.69 16.70
C ILE A 176 2.26 34.76 18.14
N LEU A 177 2.04 33.60 18.78
CA LEU A 177 1.43 33.52 20.09
C LEU A 177 2.42 33.94 21.21
N GLN A 178 3.71 33.69 21.02
CA GLN A 178 4.75 34.17 21.93
C GLN A 178 4.86 35.70 21.87
N GLU A 179 4.81 36.32 20.69
CA GLU A 179 4.85 37.76 20.50
C GLU A 179 3.68 38.50 21.17
N VAL A 180 2.56 37.85 21.44
CA VAL A 180 1.38 38.40 22.10
C VAL A 180 1.20 37.86 23.53
N ASP A 181 2.25 37.32 24.13
CA ASP A 181 2.29 36.79 25.50
C ASP A 181 1.25 35.70 25.82
N HIS A 182 0.84 34.94 24.80
CA HIS A 182 -0.06 33.78 24.96
C HIS A 182 0.67 32.46 25.25
N LEU A 183 2.00 32.40 25.03
CA LEU A 183 2.85 31.28 25.36
C LEU A 183 4.08 31.73 26.14
N THR A 184 4.44 30.97 27.16
CA THR A 184 5.68 31.13 27.91
C THR A 184 6.87 30.52 27.17
N GLU A 185 8.10 30.93 27.48
CA GLU A 185 9.33 30.35 26.92
C GLU A 185 9.38 28.82 27.15
N GLU A 186 8.99 28.32 28.33
CA GLU A 186 8.96 26.90 28.67
C GLU A 186 7.97 26.10 27.79
N GLU A 187 6.81 26.72 27.50
CA GLU A 187 5.81 26.09 26.60
C GLU A 187 6.32 26.03 25.15
N VAL A 188 6.98 27.09 24.70
CA VAL A 188 7.61 27.15 23.36
C VAL A 188 8.70 26.10 23.24
N GLU A 189 9.58 25.95 24.23
CA GLU A 189 10.64 24.92 24.24
C GLU A 189 10.03 23.52 24.16
N ARG A 190 9.04 23.22 24.99
CA ARG A 190 8.34 21.93 25.02
C ARG A 190 7.65 21.60 23.69
N ILE A 191 7.07 22.62 23.02
CA ILE A 191 6.44 22.44 21.71
C ILE A 191 7.50 22.13 20.65
N ASN A 192 8.62 22.86 20.65
CA ASN A 192 9.72 22.66 19.71
C ASN A 192 10.38 21.28 19.89
N ASP A 193 10.59 20.85 21.13
CA ASP A 193 11.09 19.50 21.43
C ASP A 193 10.14 18.41 20.92
N PHE A 194 8.84 18.61 21.10
CA PHE A 194 7.84 17.69 20.59
C PHE A 194 7.86 17.63 19.05
N ILE A 195 7.91 18.77 18.37
CA ILE A 195 7.98 18.81 16.89
C ILE A 195 9.23 18.08 16.40
N ASN A 196 10.39 18.37 16.99
CA ASN A 196 11.67 17.79 16.60
C ASN A 196 11.76 16.28 16.91
N GLY A 197 11.23 15.86 18.07
CA GLY A 197 11.21 14.45 18.49
C GLY A 197 10.18 13.60 17.76
N ASN A 198 9.16 14.22 17.15
CA ASN A 198 8.08 13.53 16.44
C ASN A 198 8.05 13.84 14.94
N LYS A 199 9.11 14.44 14.40
CA LYS A 199 9.30 14.45 12.94
C LYS A 199 9.37 13.00 12.47
N ILE A 200 8.38 12.60 11.73
CA ILE A 200 8.46 11.34 10.99
C ILE A 200 9.61 11.54 10.01
N GLN A 201 10.77 11.01 10.34
CA GLN A 201 11.81 10.83 9.34
C GLN A 201 11.25 9.76 8.40
N PHE A 202 10.62 10.20 7.32
CA PHE A 202 10.48 9.35 6.18
C PHE A 202 11.90 9.12 5.66
N LYS A 203 12.60 8.15 6.27
CA LYS A 203 13.55 7.41 5.49
C LYS A 203 12.67 6.84 4.38
N GLU A 204 12.87 7.27 3.11
CA GLU A 204 12.56 6.36 2.04
C GLU A 204 13.10 5.02 2.53
N GLU A 205 12.21 4.08 2.79
CA GLU A 205 12.67 2.72 2.99
C GLU A 205 13.25 2.34 1.63
N ARG A 206 14.55 2.63 1.51
CA ARG A 206 15.33 2.26 0.35
C ARG A 206 15.05 0.80 0.15
N ARG A 207 14.56 0.46 -1.01
CA ARG A 207 14.38 -0.94 -1.36
C ARG A 207 15.66 -1.69 -1.01
N LEU A 208 15.54 -2.70 -0.16
CA LEU A 208 16.65 -3.58 0.14
C LEU A 208 16.92 -4.47 -1.08
N SER A 209 18.19 -4.63 -1.44
CA SER A 209 18.58 -5.61 -2.44
C SER A 209 18.31 -7.04 -1.94
N TYR A 210 18.27 -8.02 -2.85
CA TYR A 210 18.11 -9.43 -2.45
C TYR A 210 19.23 -9.90 -1.54
N GLU A 211 20.46 -9.42 -1.73
CA GLU A 211 21.60 -9.73 -0.89
C GLU A 211 21.41 -9.17 0.53
N GLN A 212 20.92 -7.93 0.66
CA GLN A 212 20.60 -7.33 1.95
C GLN A 212 19.45 -8.06 2.66
N LYS A 213 18.41 -8.44 1.90
CA LYS A 213 17.31 -9.24 2.43
C LYS A 213 17.77 -10.64 2.86
N LEU A 214 18.69 -11.26 2.11
CA LEU A 214 19.27 -12.56 2.47
C LEU A 214 20.04 -12.51 3.78
N LEU A 215 20.81 -11.46 4.02
CA LEU A 215 21.54 -11.25 5.28
C LEU A 215 20.59 -11.12 6.48
N ASN A 216 19.42 -10.54 6.28
CA ASN A 216 18.43 -10.32 7.33
C ASN A 216 17.38 -11.43 7.44
N ALA A 217 17.33 -12.36 6.49
CA ALA A 217 16.35 -13.45 6.50
C ALA A 217 16.65 -14.44 7.62
N GLU A 218 15.65 -14.79 8.42
CA GLU A 218 15.76 -15.82 9.47
C GLU A 218 15.20 -17.16 9.02
N HIS A 219 14.08 -17.14 8.30
CA HIS A 219 13.36 -18.33 7.87
C HIS A 219 14.14 -19.11 6.79
N THR A 220 14.29 -20.42 6.94
CA THR A 220 15.06 -21.29 6.04
C THR A 220 14.59 -21.20 4.57
N PHE A 221 13.27 -21.20 4.32
CA PHE A 221 12.75 -21.09 2.95
C PHE A 221 12.86 -19.69 2.38
N ALA A 222 12.86 -18.64 3.21
CA ALA A 222 13.16 -17.28 2.75
C ALA A 222 14.61 -17.19 2.25
N LYS A 223 15.57 -17.72 3.01
CA LYS A 223 16.98 -17.80 2.61
C LYS A 223 17.13 -18.53 1.28
N LYS A 224 16.59 -19.75 1.20
CA LYS A 224 16.68 -20.59 0.00
C LYS A 224 16.07 -19.90 -1.22
N LEU A 225 14.91 -19.24 -1.07
CA LEU A 225 14.26 -18.51 -2.15
C LEU A 225 15.12 -17.34 -2.64
N LEU A 226 15.70 -16.56 -1.73
CA LEU A 226 16.58 -15.43 -2.05
C LEU A 226 17.89 -15.91 -2.70
N GLU A 227 18.49 -16.99 -2.24
CA GLU A 227 19.69 -17.62 -2.85
C GLU A 227 19.41 -18.05 -4.30
N ILE A 228 18.27 -18.71 -4.55
CA ILE A 228 17.85 -19.09 -5.90
C ILE A 228 17.66 -17.84 -6.77
N THR A 229 17.04 -16.80 -6.23
CA THR A 229 16.80 -15.52 -6.91
C THR A 229 18.09 -14.87 -7.38
N ILE A 230 19.08 -14.76 -6.50
CA ILE A 230 20.39 -14.19 -6.79
C ILE A 230 21.13 -15.06 -7.84
N ASN A 231 21.18 -16.36 -7.61
CA ASN A 231 21.92 -17.29 -8.47
C ASN A 231 21.37 -17.39 -9.90
N LYS A 232 20.04 -17.28 -10.06
CA LYS A 232 19.37 -17.38 -11.38
C LYS A 232 19.12 -16.03 -12.03
N ASN A 233 19.37 -14.91 -11.36
CA ASN A 233 18.92 -13.59 -11.80
C ASN A 233 17.43 -13.61 -12.17
N SER A 234 16.62 -14.18 -11.30
CA SER A 234 15.18 -14.35 -11.50
C SER A 234 14.41 -14.04 -10.23
N ASN A 235 13.29 -13.37 -10.38
CA ASN A 235 12.29 -13.11 -9.36
C ASN A 235 10.89 -13.57 -9.81
N LEU A 236 10.88 -14.47 -10.81
CA LEU A 236 9.67 -14.98 -11.44
C LEU A 236 9.18 -16.24 -10.72
N ILE A 237 7.90 -16.25 -10.37
CA ILE A 237 7.14 -17.41 -9.94
C ILE A 237 6.13 -17.73 -11.06
N ALA A 238 6.21 -18.93 -11.65
CA ALA A 238 5.23 -19.36 -12.62
C ALA A 238 4.08 -20.10 -11.94
N SER A 239 2.83 -19.77 -12.32
CA SER A 239 1.63 -20.47 -11.85
C SER A 239 1.19 -21.51 -12.87
N ALA A 240 1.16 -22.76 -12.44
CA ALA A 240 0.73 -23.90 -13.24
C ALA A 240 -0.76 -24.20 -12.99
N ASP A 241 -1.65 -23.39 -13.57
CA ASP A 241 -3.10 -23.59 -13.47
C ASP A 241 -3.56 -24.57 -14.57
N VAL A 242 -2.99 -25.78 -14.56
CA VAL A 242 -3.24 -26.89 -15.50
C VAL A 242 -3.97 -28.03 -14.80
N THR A 243 -4.58 -28.95 -15.54
CA THR A 243 -5.55 -29.90 -14.98
C THR A 243 -5.13 -31.36 -15.06
N SER A 244 -3.93 -31.65 -15.61
CA SER A 244 -3.38 -33.02 -15.65
C SER A 244 -1.93 -33.06 -15.19
N THR A 245 -1.53 -34.20 -14.65
CA THR A 245 -0.15 -34.51 -14.25
C THR A 245 0.84 -34.27 -15.39
N LYS A 246 0.50 -34.73 -16.60
CA LYS A 246 1.37 -34.56 -17.75
C LYS A 246 1.61 -33.08 -18.08
N GLU A 247 0.54 -32.28 -18.15
CA GLU A 247 0.66 -30.84 -18.41
C GLU A 247 1.50 -30.13 -17.34
N LEU A 248 1.34 -30.50 -16.05
CA LEU A 248 2.10 -29.96 -14.96
C LEU A 248 3.60 -30.25 -15.10
N LEU A 249 3.97 -31.48 -15.39
CA LEU A 249 5.38 -31.87 -15.52
C LEU A 249 6.01 -31.27 -16.80
N ASP A 250 5.30 -31.29 -17.95
CA ASP A 250 5.73 -30.66 -19.20
C ASP A 250 5.93 -29.13 -19.01
N PHE A 251 5.04 -28.48 -18.25
CA PHE A 251 5.17 -27.06 -17.92
C PHE A 251 6.37 -26.80 -17.02
N ALA A 252 6.52 -27.58 -15.93
CA ALA A 252 7.61 -27.45 -14.97
C ALA A 252 8.99 -27.62 -15.64
N GLU A 253 9.14 -28.59 -16.56
CA GLU A 253 10.38 -28.81 -17.33
C GLU A 253 10.73 -27.56 -18.16
N LYS A 254 9.75 -26.97 -18.87
CA LYS A 254 9.98 -25.81 -19.75
C LYS A 254 10.30 -24.53 -19.00
N VAL A 255 9.60 -24.26 -17.89
CA VAL A 255 9.78 -22.99 -17.15
C VAL A 255 10.84 -23.07 -16.05
N GLY A 256 11.18 -24.27 -15.60
CA GLY A 256 12.09 -24.53 -14.48
C GLY A 256 13.40 -23.75 -14.51
N PRO A 257 14.12 -23.63 -15.65
CA PRO A 257 15.35 -22.85 -15.75
C PRO A 257 15.19 -21.36 -15.40
N TYR A 258 13.98 -20.81 -15.56
CA TYR A 258 13.71 -19.35 -15.53
C TYR A 258 13.01 -18.89 -14.25
N ILE A 259 12.50 -19.80 -13.43
CA ILE A 259 11.68 -19.49 -12.24
C ILE A 259 12.42 -19.74 -10.94
N VAL A 260 12.00 -19.06 -9.88
CA VAL A 260 12.49 -19.29 -8.51
C VAL A 260 11.55 -20.20 -7.72
N ALA A 261 10.28 -20.23 -8.10
CA ALA A 261 9.29 -21.17 -7.56
C ALA A 261 8.23 -21.51 -8.61
N LEU A 262 7.70 -22.71 -8.53
CA LEU A 262 6.52 -23.15 -9.29
C LEU A 262 5.31 -23.15 -8.36
N LYS A 263 4.30 -22.34 -8.67
CA LYS A 263 3.04 -22.28 -7.94
C LYS A 263 2.05 -23.27 -8.52
N THR A 264 1.52 -24.14 -7.66
CA THR A 264 0.54 -25.17 -8.03
C THR A 264 -0.79 -24.93 -7.32
N HIS A 265 -1.84 -25.51 -7.89
CA HIS A 265 -3.12 -25.78 -7.28
C HIS A 265 -3.35 -27.28 -7.44
N ILE A 266 -2.81 -28.06 -6.51
CA ILE A 266 -2.76 -29.51 -6.67
C ILE A 266 -4.15 -30.16 -6.72
N ASP A 267 -5.14 -29.50 -6.13
CA ASP A 267 -6.52 -29.94 -6.07
C ASP A 267 -7.32 -29.79 -7.40
N ILE A 268 -6.74 -29.15 -8.41
CA ILE A 268 -7.34 -29.10 -9.76
C ILE A 268 -6.74 -30.15 -10.73
N ILE A 269 -5.75 -30.94 -10.31
CA ILE A 269 -5.16 -32.01 -11.11
C ILE A 269 -6.08 -33.22 -11.07
N ALA A 270 -6.74 -33.49 -12.18
CA ALA A 270 -7.78 -34.52 -12.26
C ALA A 270 -7.26 -35.97 -12.14
N ASP A 271 -6.02 -36.21 -12.58
CA ASP A 271 -5.33 -37.50 -12.56
C ASP A 271 -4.22 -37.57 -11.52
N PHE A 272 -4.41 -36.82 -10.39
CA PHE A 272 -3.43 -36.76 -9.31
C PHE A 272 -3.10 -38.15 -8.74
N ASP A 273 -1.81 -38.42 -8.71
CA ASP A 273 -1.21 -39.60 -8.03
C ASP A 273 0.09 -39.15 -7.38
N ALA A 274 0.25 -39.41 -6.10
CA ALA A 274 1.41 -38.90 -5.33
C ALA A 274 2.76 -39.33 -5.94
N ASP A 275 2.87 -40.58 -6.39
CA ASP A 275 4.12 -41.12 -6.92
C ASP A 275 4.37 -40.65 -8.37
N LYS A 276 3.33 -40.48 -9.17
CA LYS A 276 3.43 -40.06 -10.58
C LYS A 276 3.44 -38.54 -10.76
N THR A 277 2.87 -37.83 -9.84
CA THR A 277 2.79 -36.35 -9.90
C THR A 277 3.87 -35.70 -9.07
N ILE A 278 3.95 -36.02 -7.77
CA ILE A 278 4.82 -35.29 -6.84
C ILE A 278 6.28 -35.72 -6.92
N LEU A 279 6.59 -37.00 -7.03
CA LEU A 279 8.00 -37.43 -7.08
C LEU A 279 8.70 -36.86 -8.33
N PRO A 280 8.17 -36.98 -9.58
CA PRO A 280 8.79 -36.36 -10.73
C PRO A 280 8.84 -34.82 -10.64
N LEU A 281 7.85 -34.18 -10.03
CA LEU A 281 7.84 -32.73 -9.85
C LEU A 281 8.98 -32.28 -8.90
N LYS A 282 9.25 -33.03 -7.83
CA LYS A 282 10.40 -32.79 -6.94
C LYS A 282 11.74 -33.00 -7.65
N ASP A 283 11.83 -33.99 -8.53
CA ASP A 283 13.03 -34.22 -9.34
C ASP A 283 13.29 -33.03 -10.27
N LEU A 284 12.23 -32.49 -10.92
CA LEU A 284 12.32 -31.27 -11.74
C LEU A 284 12.69 -30.05 -10.92
N ALA A 285 12.12 -29.89 -9.73
CA ALA A 285 12.46 -28.80 -8.81
C ALA A 285 13.95 -28.83 -8.41
N THR A 286 14.47 -30.03 -8.16
CA THR A 286 15.88 -30.25 -7.84
C THR A 286 16.76 -29.99 -9.07
N LYS A 287 16.40 -30.55 -10.22
CA LYS A 287 17.12 -30.41 -11.50
C LYS A 287 17.30 -28.96 -11.92
N HIS A 288 16.23 -28.18 -11.81
CA HIS A 288 16.19 -26.80 -12.26
C HIS A 288 16.36 -25.77 -11.13
N ASN A 289 16.55 -26.23 -9.88
CA ASN A 289 16.74 -25.39 -8.70
C ASN A 289 15.62 -24.34 -8.54
N PHE A 290 14.40 -24.80 -8.25
CA PHE A 290 13.26 -23.95 -7.88
C PHE A 290 12.48 -24.55 -6.71
N LEU A 291 11.71 -23.74 -5.98
CA LEU A 291 10.86 -24.18 -4.88
C LEU A 291 9.46 -24.58 -5.37
N LEU A 292 8.82 -25.51 -4.67
CA LEU A 292 7.42 -25.86 -4.86
C LEU A 292 6.52 -25.04 -3.95
N MET A 293 5.59 -24.28 -4.52
CA MET A 293 4.65 -23.42 -3.81
C MET A 293 3.21 -23.89 -4.05
N GLU A 294 2.54 -24.39 -3.03
CA GLU A 294 1.13 -24.76 -3.12
C GLU A 294 0.22 -23.59 -2.73
N ASP A 295 -0.56 -23.09 -3.69
CA ASP A 295 -1.46 -21.94 -3.50
C ASP A 295 -2.85 -22.40 -3.00
N ARG A 296 -2.86 -23.07 -1.86
CA ARG A 296 -4.08 -23.61 -1.26
C ARG A 296 -4.96 -22.55 -0.61
N LYS A 297 -4.34 -21.41 -0.19
CA LYS A 297 -4.98 -20.36 0.58
C LYS A 297 -5.72 -20.90 1.80
N PHE A 298 -4.97 -21.59 2.66
CA PHE A 298 -5.48 -22.11 3.92
C PHE A 298 -6.19 -21.00 4.72
N GLY A 299 -7.25 -21.33 5.42
CA GLY A 299 -8.04 -20.33 6.17
C GLY A 299 -8.89 -20.93 7.27
N ASP A 300 -8.60 -22.17 7.66
CA ASP A 300 -9.26 -22.88 8.75
C ASP A 300 -8.50 -22.70 10.07
N ILE A 301 -8.97 -23.29 11.12
CA ILE A 301 -8.39 -23.22 12.47
C ILE A 301 -7.92 -24.59 12.98
N GLY A 302 -6.89 -24.58 13.82
CA GLY A 302 -6.45 -25.69 14.64
C GLY A 302 -6.29 -27.01 13.89
N ASN A 303 -6.91 -28.06 14.45
CA ASN A 303 -6.80 -29.43 13.96
C ASN A 303 -7.25 -29.62 12.50
N THR A 304 -8.29 -28.92 12.06
CA THR A 304 -8.79 -29.04 10.67
C THR A 304 -7.75 -28.54 9.69
N GLN A 305 -7.11 -27.40 9.93
CA GLN A 305 -6.06 -26.88 9.09
C GLN A 305 -4.84 -27.82 9.07
N GLU A 306 -4.44 -28.37 10.21
CA GLU A 306 -3.36 -29.35 10.28
C GLU A 306 -3.67 -30.62 9.47
N LEU A 307 -4.88 -31.14 9.54
CA LEU A 307 -5.32 -32.29 8.74
C LEU A 307 -5.34 -31.96 7.22
N GLN A 308 -5.76 -30.77 6.83
CA GLN A 308 -5.71 -30.31 5.44
C GLN A 308 -4.26 -30.22 4.92
N TYR A 309 -3.33 -29.79 5.76
CA TYR A 309 -1.93 -29.62 5.39
C TYR A 309 -1.14 -30.93 5.41
N ARG A 310 -1.26 -31.74 6.49
CA ARG A 310 -0.48 -32.97 6.68
C ARG A 310 -1.17 -34.21 6.17
N GLY A 311 -2.49 -34.22 6.16
CA GLY A 311 -3.32 -35.38 5.85
C GLY A 311 -3.93 -35.35 4.45
N GLY A 312 -5.02 -36.11 4.30
CA GLY A 312 -5.78 -36.20 3.06
C GLY A 312 -4.98 -36.81 1.91
N THR A 313 -5.50 -36.63 0.72
CA THR A 313 -4.93 -37.19 -0.53
C THR A 313 -3.63 -36.50 -0.91
N TYR A 314 -3.53 -35.20 -0.72
CA TYR A 314 -2.44 -34.38 -1.28
C TYR A 314 -1.20 -34.31 -0.38
N LYS A 315 -1.31 -34.55 0.92
CA LYS A 315 -0.21 -34.53 1.91
C LYS A 315 0.79 -33.39 1.69
N ILE A 316 0.28 -32.16 1.59
CA ILE A 316 1.01 -30.97 1.15
C ILE A 316 2.31 -30.75 1.92
N SER A 317 2.31 -31.02 3.24
CA SER A 317 3.49 -30.91 4.11
C SER A 317 4.69 -31.77 3.71
N HIS A 318 4.52 -32.78 2.83
CA HIS A 318 5.60 -33.69 2.43
C HIS A 318 6.35 -33.23 1.18
N TRP A 319 5.84 -32.19 0.49
CA TRP A 319 6.43 -31.78 -0.77
C TRP A 319 6.48 -30.27 -1.02
N ALA A 320 5.54 -29.49 -0.47
CA ALA A 320 5.52 -28.06 -0.68
C ALA A 320 6.54 -27.33 0.21
N ASP A 321 7.48 -26.63 -0.41
CA ASP A 321 8.43 -25.75 0.29
C ASP A 321 7.73 -24.48 0.81
N LEU A 322 6.74 -23.98 0.07
CA LEU A 322 5.96 -22.78 0.37
C LEU A 322 4.46 -23.08 0.28
N VAL A 323 3.68 -22.48 1.15
CA VAL A 323 2.21 -22.57 1.13
C VAL A 323 1.59 -21.20 1.31
N THR A 324 0.41 -20.96 0.71
CA THR A 324 -0.35 -19.73 0.96
C THR A 324 -1.39 -19.93 2.05
N SER A 325 -1.56 -18.94 2.94
CA SER A 325 -2.56 -18.97 4.00
C SER A 325 -3.14 -17.59 4.25
N HIS A 326 -4.43 -17.53 4.51
CA HIS A 326 -5.06 -16.36 5.12
C HIS A 326 -4.64 -16.28 6.60
N VAL A 327 -4.53 -15.05 7.11
CA VAL A 327 -4.24 -14.80 8.54
C VAL A 327 -5.50 -14.41 9.33
N ILE A 328 -6.67 -14.46 8.68
CA ILE A 328 -7.95 -14.06 9.27
C ILE A 328 -8.34 -14.91 10.48
N ALA A 329 -7.89 -16.16 10.54
CA ALA A 329 -8.13 -17.06 11.66
C ALA A 329 -7.19 -16.81 12.87
N GLY A 330 -6.31 -15.78 12.79
CA GLY A 330 -5.34 -15.43 13.83
C GLY A 330 -4.01 -16.17 13.71
N SER A 331 -3.00 -15.72 14.47
CA SER A 331 -1.61 -16.21 14.35
C SER A 331 -1.47 -17.70 14.68
N GLN A 332 -2.17 -18.22 15.67
CA GLN A 332 -2.11 -19.63 16.08
C GLN A 332 -2.50 -20.61 14.96
N SER A 333 -3.31 -20.18 14.01
CA SER A 333 -3.66 -21.03 12.86
C SER A 333 -2.47 -21.36 11.98
N LEU A 334 -1.40 -20.59 12.04
CA LEU A 334 -0.18 -20.77 11.26
C LEU A 334 0.86 -21.70 11.88
N ASP A 335 0.68 -22.10 13.14
CA ASP A 335 1.63 -22.95 13.88
C ASP A 335 1.77 -24.36 13.28
N CYS A 336 0.77 -24.84 12.56
CA CYS A 336 0.81 -26.18 11.94
C CYS A 336 1.77 -26.29 10.74
N PHE A 337 2.20 -25.17 10.12
CA PHE A 337 3.03 -25.17 8.92
C PHE A 337 4.54 -25.32 9.21
N MET A 338 4.92 -26.31 10.01
CA MET A 338 6.31 -26.53 10.44
C MET A 338 7.27 -26.93 9.31
N ASN A 339 6.76 -27.52 8.22
CA ASN A 339 7.59 -28.07 7.13
C ASN A 339 7.63 -27.19 5.90
N SER A 340 6.91 -26.06 5.89
CA SER A 340 6.81 -25.14 4.75
C SER A 340 6.90 -23.70 5.24
N GLY A 341 7.40 -22.81 4.40
CA GLY A 341 7.28 -21.37 4.62
C GLY A 341 5.90 -20.87 4.24
N VAL A 342 5.29 -20.03 5.06
CA VAL A 342 3.97 -19.44 4.82
C VAL A 342 4.10 -18.13 4.05
N ILE A 343 3.37 -18.02 2.94
CA ILE A 343 3.13 -16.76 2.25
C ILE A 343 1.72 -16.30 2.63
N ALA A 344 1.64 -15.29 3.48
CA ALA A 344 0.39 -14.78 4.03
C ALA A 344 -0.40 -13.99 2.98
N ILE A 345 -1.72 -14.12 2.94
CA ILE A 345 -2.58 -13.31 2.08
C ILE A 345 -2.92 -12.00 2.79
N LEU A 346 -2.20 -10.94 2.44
CA LEU A 346 -2.40 -9.59 2.97
C LEU A 346 -3.46 -8.83 2.17
N SER A 347 -3.45 -8.97 0.82
CA SER A 347 -4.54 -8.46 -0.01
C SER A 347 -4.74 -9.30 -1.26
N MET A 348 -6.02 -9.42 -1.66
CA MET A 348 -6.42 -10.13 -2.89
C MET A 348 -6.40 -9.17 -4.07
N SER A 349 -6.10 -9.71 -5.28
CA SER A 349 -6.09 -8.95 -6.54
C SER A 349 -7.46 -8.80 -7.20
N SER A 350 -8.51 -9.39 -6.62
CA SER A 350 -9.86 -9.33 -7.17
C SER A 350 -10.57 -8.03 -6.81
N LYS A 351 -11.36 -7.50 -7.76
CA LYS A 351 -12.20 -6.33 -7.52
C LYS A 351 -13.24 -6.62 -6.44
N GLY A 352 -13.35 -5.76 -5.42
CA GLY A 352 -14.28 -5.92 -4.31
C GLY A 352 -13.83 -6.91 -3.23
N ALA A 353 -12.54 -7.23 -3.17
CA ALA A 353 -11.99 -8.02 -2.07
C ALA A 353 -12.18 -7.32 -0.72
N LEU A 354 -12.51 -8.11 0.32
CA LEU A 354 -12.72 -7.59 1.69
C LEU A 354 -11.42 -7.40 2.48
N THR A 355 -10.27 -7.55 1.84
CA THR A 355 -8.96 -7.28 2.44
C THR A 355 -8.70 -5.76 2.44
N ASP A 356 -9.48 -5.04 3.22
CA ASP A 356 -9.44 -3.58 3.38
C ASP A 356 -8.26 -3.11 4.25
N ASN A 357 -8.18 -1.80 4.51
CA ASN A 357 -7.10 -1.23 5.31
C ASN A 357 -7.10 -1.72 6.77
N ASN A 358 -8.25 -2.00 7.35
CA ASN A 358 -8.34 -2.50 8.73
C ASN A 358 -7.79 -3.92 8.82
N TYR A 359 -8.24 -4.81 7.93
CA TYR A 359 -7.70 -6.17 7.83
C TYR A 359 -6.19 -6.15 7.61
N ARG A 360 -5.70 -5.32 6.68
CA ARG A 360 -4.27 -5.23 6.35
C ARG A 360 -3.42 -4.78 7.52
N THR A 361 -3.89 -3.80 8.30
CA THR A 361 -3.17 -3.29 9.48
C THR A 361 -3.00 -4.39 10.54
N GLU A 362 -4.04 -5.15 10.84
CA GLU A 362 -3.97 -6.25 11.81
C GLU A 362 -3.19 -7.46 11.25
N ALA A 363 -3.36 -7.77 9.97
CA ALA A 363 -2.63 -8.85 9.31
C ALA A 363 -1.11 -8.57 9.26
N LEU A 364 -0.68 -7.33 9.03
CA LEU A 364 0.74 -6.97 9.03
C LEU A 364 1.41 -7.22 10.38
N LYS A 365 0.74 -6.98 11.49
CA LYS A 365 1.29 -7.30 12.83
C LYS A 365 1.63 -8.78 12.98
N ILE A 366 0.76 -9.66 12.43
CA ILE A 366 1.01 -11.12 12.43
C ILE A 366 2.16 -11.44 11.47
N ILE A 367 2.16 -10.84 10.27
CA ILE A 367 3.16 -11.10 9.23
C ILE A 367 4.58 -10.73 9.70
N GLU A 368 4.73 -9.62 10.40
CA GLU A 368 6.04 -9.16 10.88
C GLU A 368 6.58 -9.96 12.08
N THR A 369 5.72 -10.68 12.81
CA THR A 369 6.10 -11.32 14.08
C THR A 369 6.03 -12.84 14.07
N HIS A 370 5.29 -13.45 13.12
CA HIS A 370 5.11 -14.91 13.14
C HIS A 370 6.28 -15.66 12.47
N PRO A 371 6.96 -16.58 13.14
CA PRO A 371 8.20 -17.21 12.67
C PRO A 371 8.05 -18.06 11.40
N ASN A 372 6.86 -18.60 11.13
CA ASN A 372 6.62 -19.44 9.95
C ASN A 372 6.34 -18.62 8.68
N ILE A 373 6.20 -17.29 8.79
CA ILE A 373 5.91 -16.44 7.63
C ILE A 373 7.20 -16.07 6.90
N VAL A 374 7.23 -16.37 5.61
CA VAL A 374 8.29 -15.98 4.67
C VAL A 374 8.03 -14.60 4.07
N GLY A 375 6.77 -14.27 3.84
CA GLY A 375 6.35 -13.03 3.21
C GLY A 375 4.85 -12.99 2.97
N CYS A 376 4.38 -12.08 2.13
CA CYS A 376 2.96 -11.95 1.88
C CYS A 376 2.61 -11.65 0.42
N VAL A 377 1.41 -12.04 0.02
CA VAL A 377 0.77 -11.60 -1.23
C VAL A 377 0.07 -10.26 -0.97
N ALA A 378 0.45 -9.23 -1.72
CA ALA A 378 -0.25 -7.94 -1.66
C ALA A 378 -0.22 -7.17 -2.99
N GLN A 379 -1.11 -6.17 -3.08
CA GLN A 379 -1.20 -5.21 -4.19
C GLN A 379 -0.71 -3.80 -3.79
N ASN A 380 -0.06 -3.68 -2.63
CA ASN A 380 0.43 -2.43 -2.06
C ASN A 380 1.81 -2.67 -1.44
N ARG A 381 2.55 -1.60 -1.18
CA ARG A 381 3.82 -1.68 -0.44
C ARG A 381 3.65 -2.32 0.93
N VAL A 382 4.67 -3.05 1.34
CA VAL A 382 4.82 -3.64 2.67
C VAL A 382 6.15 -3.17 3.28
N PRO A 383 6.38 -3.33 4.60
CA PRO A 383 7.67 -3.03 5.22
C PRO A 383 8.84 -3.72 4.49
N ALA A 384 9.99 -3.05 4.40
CA ALA A 384 11.13 -3.50 3.58
C ALA A 384 11.72 -4.86 3.98
N ASN A 385 11.52 -5.26 5.24
CA ASN A 385 11.91 -6.58 5.78
C ASN A 385 10.95 -7.71 5.40
N VAL A 386 9.75 -7.42 4.92
CA VAL A 386 8.76 -8.41 4.48
C VAL A 386 8.94 -8.69 2.98
N LEU A 387 9.00 -9.97 2.58
CA LEU A 387 9.04 -10.34 1.17
C LEU A 387 7.65 -10.18 0.54
N LEU A 388 7.59 -9.39 -0.53
CA LEU A 388 6.34 -9.09 -1.24
C LEU A 388 6.20 -9.93 -2.51
N PHE A 389 5.09 -10.65 -2.59
CA PHE A 389 4.69 -11.48 -3.73
C PHE A 389 3.51 -10.82 -4.45
N THR A 390 3.69 -10.41 -5.70
CA THR A 390 2.63 -9.69 -6.44
C THR A 390 2.09 -10.54 -7.58
N PRO A 391 0.84 -11.01 -7.49
CA PRO A 391 0.14 -11.67 -8.59
C PRO A 391 -0.46 -10.65 -9.57
N GLY A 392 -0.92 -11.14 -10.73
CA GLY A 392 -1.56 -10.29 -11.74
C GLY A 392 -0.57 -9.42 -12.51
N VAL A 393 0.61 -9.95 -12.79
CA VAL A 393 1.61 -9.26 -13.61
C VAL A 393 1.54 -9.76 -15.06
N ASN A 394 1.45 -8.82 -16.02
CA ASN A 394 1.41 -9.11 -17.45
C ASN A 394 2.26 -8.09 -18.23
N LEU A 395 2.93 -8.57 -19.30
CA LEU A 395 3.74 -7.72 -20.19
C LEU A 395 2.90 -6.88 -21.16
N ALA A 396 1.67 -7.29 -21.46
CA ALA A 396 0.89 -6.78 -22.60
C ALA A 396 -0.51 -6.24 -22.28
N GLU A 397 -1.14 -6.52 -21.13
CA GLU A 397 -2.59 -6.26 -20.94
C GLU A 397 -2.95 -5.60 -19.59
N LYS A 398 -3.96 -4.72 -19.62
CA LYS A 398 -4.49 -4.01 -18.45
C LYS A 398 -5.82 -4.59 -17.92
N GLY A 399 -5.91 -5.91 -17.68
CA GLY A 399 -7.09 -6.55 -17.11
C GLY A 399 -7.67 -7.69 -17.95
N ASP A 400 -8.61 -8.42 -17.39
CA ASP A 400 -9.34 -9.50 -18.07
C ASP A 400 -10.84 -9.47 -17.76
N ASP A 401 -11.63 -10.24 -18.55
CA ASP A 401 -13.09 -10.34 -18.40
C ASP A 401 -13.54 -11.05 -17.12
N LYS A 402 -12.59 -11.53 -16.29
CA LYS A 402 -12.87 -12.25 -15.03
C LYS A 402 -12.53 -11.41 -13.77
N GLY A 403 -12.35 -10.11 -13.94
CA GLY A 403 -12.16 -9.15 -12.83
C GLY A 403 -10.74 -9.07 -12.26
N GLN A 404 -9.74 -9.69 -12.90
CA GLN A 404 -8.34 -9.54 -12.51
C GLN A 404 -7.74 -8.27 -13.12
N GLN A 405 -7.07 -7.48 -12.28
CA GLN A 405 -6.30 -6.31 -12.73
C GLN A 405 -4.86 -6.74 -12.99
N TYR A 406 -4.29 -6.30 -14.12
CA TYR A 406 -2.91 -6.59 -14.47
C TYR A 406 -2.04 -5.35 -14.33
N ASN A 407 -0.83 -5.56 -13.81
CA ASN A 407 0.22 -4.57 -13.68
C ASN A 407 1.44 -4.98 -14.51
N THR A 408 2.22 -4.01 -15.01
CA THR A 408 3.50 -4.32 -15.66
C THR A 408 4.59 -4.63 -14.63
N PRO A 409 5.64 -5.40 -14.98
CA PRO A 409 6.80 -5.58 -14.11
C PRO A 409 7.40 -4.24 -13.64
N GLU A 410 7.58 -3.26 -14.54
CA GLU A 410 8.10 -1.95 -14.18
C GLU A 410 7.26 -1.26 -13.10
N HIS A 411 5.93 -1.31 -13.22
CA HIS A 411 5.03 -0.72 -12.23
C HIS A 411 5.19 -1.37 -10.85
N VAL A 412 5.17 -2.70 -10.77
CA VAL A 412 5.20 -3.40 -9.46
C VAL A 412 6.56 -3.29 -8.77
N PHE A 413 7.66 -3.28 -9.52
CA PHE A 413 8.99 -3.10 -8.94
C PHE A 413 9.24 -1.67 -8.50
N LYS A 414 8.88 -0.67 -9.31
CA LYS A 414 9.08 0.76 -9.01
C LYS A 414 8.13 1.27 -7.94
N ASN A 415 6.83 0.95 -8.04
CA ASN A 415 5.81 1.58 -7.22
C ASN A 415 5.42 0.75 -5.99
N LEU A 416 5.44 -0.58 -6.08
CA LEU A 416 5.08 -1.46 -4.96
C LEU A 416 6.31 -1.99 -4.21
N HIS A 417 7.51 -1.91 -4.77
CA HIS A 417 8.74 -2.55 -4.29
C HIS A 417 8.58 -4.08 -4.14
N THR A 418 7.84 -4.70 -5.07
CA THR A 418 7.63 -6.16 -5.04
C THR A 418 8.96 -6.93 -5.11
N ASP A 419 9.03 -8.07 -4.44
CA ASP A 419 10.20 -8.94 -4.52
C ASP A 419 9.99 -10.05 -5.56
N PHE A 420 8.77 -10.57 -5.67
CA PHE A 420 8.46 -11.66 -6.58
C PHE A 420 7.21 -11.35 -7.38
N VAL A 421 7.26 -11.64 -8.68
CA VAL A 421 6.09 -11.56 -9.57
C VAL A 421 5.52 -12.96 -9.80
N ILE A 422 4.20 -13.11 -9.68
CA ILE A 422 3.50 -14.37 -9.94
C ILE A 422 2.76 -14.24 -11.27
N VAL A 423 3.14 -15.07 -12.24
CA VAL A 423 2.59 -15.05 -13.59
C VAL A 423 1.99 -16.43 -13.93
N GLY A 424 0.70 -16.44 -14.27
CA GLY A 424 -0.05 -17.64 -14.67
C GLY A 424 -0.33 -17.66 -16.17
N ARG A 425 -1.54 -17.21 -16.56
CA ARG A 425 -2.05 -17.23 -17.95
C ARG A 425 -1.11 -16.61 -18.99
N GLY A 426 -0.37 -15.58 -18.61
CA GLY A 426 0.63 -14.95 -19.47
C GLY A 426 1.75 -15.89 -19.92
N ILE A 427 2.00 -16.99 -19.18
CA ILE A 427 3.00 -18.00 -19.54
C ILE A 427 2.34 -19.29 -20.01
N TYR A 428 1.46 -19.93 -19.20
CA TYR A 428 0.96 -21.28 -19.53
C TYR A 428 0.02 -21.32 -20.75
N LYS A 429 -0.57 -20.18 -21.17
CA LYS A 429 -1.37 -20.05 -22.41
C LYS A 429 -0.58 -19.54 -23.61
N ALA A 430 0.70 -19.25 -23.46
CA ALA A 430 1.52 -18.75 -24.55
C ALA A 430 1.82 -19.87 -25.59
N GLU A 431 1.91 -19.51 -26.86
CA GLU A 431 2.30 -20.41 -27.92
C GLU A 431 3.67 -21.04 -27.66
N ASN A 432 4.61 -20.26 -27.14
CA ASN A 432 5.93 -20.73 -26.71
C ASN A 432 6.16 -20.43 -25.25
N VAL A 433 5.82 -21.40 -24.40
CA VAL A 433 5.90 -21.30 -22.93
C VAL A 433 7.31 -20.96 -22.45
N GLU A 434 8.33 -21.64 -22.98
CA GLU A 434 9.73 -21.46 -22.58
C GLU A 434 10.24 -20.04 -22.89
N ASN A 435 10.10 -19.60 -24.13
CA ASN A 435 10.54 -18.27 -24.55
C ASN A 435 9.79 -17.16 -23.77
N THR A 436 8.52 -17.40 -23.48
CA THR A 436 7.70 -16.44 -22.71
C THR A 436 8.16 -16.37 -21.25
N ALA A 437 8.44 -17.50 -20.61
CA ALA A 437 8.99 -17.53 -19.25
C ALA A 437 10.35 -16.80 -19.18
N LYS A 438 11.25 -17.08 -20.14
CA LYS A 438 12.54 -16.37 -20.26
C LYS A 438 12.36 -14.86 -20.42
N ARG A 439 11.38 -14.43 -21.22
CA ARG A 439 11.08 -13.00 -21.39
C ARG A 439 10.59 -12.37 -20.07
N TYR A 440 9.67 -13.00 -19.35
CA TYR A 440 9.21 -12.53 -18.04
C TYR A 440 10.36 -12.45 -17.04
N GLN A 441 11.24 -13.45 -16.98
CA GLN A 441 12.45 -13.43 -16.15
C GLN A 441 13.28 -12.18 -16.43
N LEU A 442 13.65 -11.94 -17.69
CA LEU A 442 14.51 -10.83 -18.08
C LEU A 442 13.86 -9.47 -17.79
N GLU A 443 12.59 -9.28 -18.17
CA GLU A 443 11.90 -8.01 -17.98
C GLU A 443 11.66 -7.70 -16.49
N SER A 444 11.28 -8.70 -15.69
CA SER A 444 11.10 -8.50 -14.25
C SER A 444 12.44 -8.28 -13.51
N TRP A 445 13.50 -8.98 -13.92
CA TRP A 445 14.84 -8.76 -13.36
C TRP A 445 15.37 -7.35 -13.68
N ASN A 446 15.22 -6.91 -14.94
CA ASN A 446 15.61 -5.56 -15.34
C ASN A 446 14.79 -4.48 -14.62
N ALA A 447 13.50 -4.71 -14.40
CA ALA A 447 12.66 -3.80 -13.63
C ALA A 447 13.11 -3.71 -12.16
N TYR A 448 13.50 -4.84 -11.56
CA TYR A 448 14.11 -4.88 -10.23
C TYR A 448 15.40 -4.05 -10.19
N LEU A 449 16.36 -4.28 -11.09
CA LEU A 449 17.64 -3.56 -11.12
C LEU A 449 17.45 -2.04 -11.26
N LYS A 450 16.47 -1.60 -12.05
CA LYS A 450 16.13 -0.17 -12.19
C LYS A 450 15.47 0.43 -10.94
N SER A 451 14.97 -0.39 -10.04
CA SER A 451 14.24 0.04 -8.83
C SER A 451 15.13 0.10 -7.58
N LEU A 452 16.39 -0.35 -7.66
CA LEU A 452 17.43 -0.19 -6.64
C LEU A 452 18.03 1.21 -6.67
#